data_f991537276baba7cf9103f8c5240b5dc
#
_entry.id   f991537276baba7cf9103f8c5240b5dc
#
_cell.length_a   1.000
_cell.length_b   1.000
_cell.length_c   1.000
_cell.angle_alpha   90.00
_cell.angle_beta   90.00
_cell.angle_gamma   90.00
#
_symmetry.space_group_name_H-M   'P 1'
#
loop_
_entity.id
_entity.type
_entity.pdbx_description
1 polymer ?
#
loop_
_entity_poly.entity_id
_entity_poly.type
_entity_poly.pdbx_seq_one_letter_code
_entity_poly.pdbx_strand_id
1 'polypeptide(L)'
;GTVMSDIKRSDICIVACADAFRGDGEIMVSPMGLTPSIGARLARATFEKDLVLTDGVSSIISGNYPVGKGGPDPVIEGWMPYRTVFDTLWWGKRHVMMGATQIDRYGNQNIACIGDWQNPKAQLLGVRGAPGNTINHPTSYWVPGHSKRVFVENVDMVSGIGYDRAKELGAAAKHHEIRVVVSNLGVFDFATDDNRM
;
A
#
# COMPACT_ATOMS: atom_id res chain seq x y z
N GLY A 1 14.65 35.59 -11.16
CA GLY A 1 14.72 34.34 -11.92
C GLY A 1 14.05 33.26 -11.11
N THR A 2 12.93 32.73 -11.59
CA THR A 2 12.24 31.58 -11.02
C THR A 2 13.17 30.38 -11.21
N VAL A 3 13.74 29.88 -10.13
CA VAL A 3 14.45 28.60 -10.16
C VAL A 3 13.38 27.55 -10.44
N MET A 4 13.29 27.10 -11.68
CA MET A 4 12.56 25.86 -11.97
C MET A 4 13.30 24.75 -11.22
N SER A 5 12.74 24.29 -10.10
CA SER A 5 13.23 23.12 -9.41
C SER A 5 13.20 21.95 -10.41
N ASP A 6 14.32 21.25 -10.51
CA ASP A 6 14.45 20.06 -11.36
C ASP A 6 13.57 18.96 -10.75
N ILE A 7 12.27 18.92 -11.12
CA ILE A 7 11.30 17.91 -10.66
C ILE A 7 11.74 16.57 -11.23
N LYS A 8 12.04 15.65 -10.35
CA LYS A 8 12.45 14.28 -10.69
C LYS A 8 11.23 13.35 -10.73
N ARG A 9 11.35 12.26 -11.45
CA ARG A 9 10.33 11.21 -11.48
C ARG A 9 10.00 10.70 -10.07
N SER A 10 10.99 10.59 -9.20
CA SER A 10 10.79 10.23 -7.79
C SER A 10 9.83 11.16 -7.06
N ASP A 11 9.90 12.46 -7.33
CA ASP A 11 9.05 13.46 -6.67
C ASP A 11 7.60 13.29 -7.11
N ILE A 12 7.38 13.03 -8.39
CA ILE A 12 6.05 12.73 -8.95
C ILE A 12 5.50 11.45 -8.33
N CYS A 13 6.32 10.40 -8.19
CA CYS A 13 5.89 9.15 -7.56
C CYS A 13 5.52 9.34 -6.09
N ILE A 14 6.27 10.14 -5.35
CA ILE A 14 5.98 10.47 -3.95
C ILE A 14 4.65 11.21 -3.83
N VAL A 15 4.40 12.20 -4.68
CA VAL A 15 3.13 12.94 -4.71
C VAL A 15 1.96 12.01 -5.06
N ALA A 16 2.13 11.13 -6.05
CA ALA A 16 1.10 10.15 -6.42
C ALA A 16 0.79 9.18 -5.26
N CYS A 17 1.80 8.74 -4.52
CA CYS A 17 1.60 7.94 -3.32
C CYS A 17 0.90 8.74 -2.21
N ALA A 18 1.23 10.01 -2.04
CA ALA A 18 0.55 10.88 -1.08
C ALA A 18 -0.93 11.05 -1.41
N ASP A 19 -1.26 11.25 -2.68
CA ASP A 19 -2.65 11.40 -3.15
C ASP A 19 -3.51 10.16 -2.89
N ALA A 20 -2.94 8.98 -2.81
CA ALA A 20 -3.65 7.75 -2.46
C ALA A 20 -4.33 7.84 -1.08
N PHE A 21 -3.81 8.63 -0.17
CA PHE A 21 -4.35 8.83 1.18
C PHE A 21 -5.33 10.00 1.29
N ARG A 22 -5.59 10.70 0.20
CA ARG A 22 -6.51 11.83 0.21
C ARG A 22 -7.93 11.39 0.56
N GLY A 23 -8.54 12.07 1.53
CA GLY A 23 -9.90 11.79 2.02
C GLY A 23 -9.97 10.69 3.08
N ASP A 24 -8.85 10.11 3.49
CA ASP A 24 -8.85 9.03 4.49
C ASP A 24 -9.17 9.50 5.92
N GLY A 25 -8.83 10.74 6.27
CA GLY A 25 -9.03 11.26 7.61
C GLY A 25 -8.21 10.52 8.67
N GLU A 26 -8.79 10.26 9.82
CA GLU A 26 -8.15 9.53 10.92
C GLU A 26 -8.15 8.01 10.65
N ILE A 27 -7.13 7.56 9.96
CA ILE A 27 -6.90 6.15 9.61
C ILE A 27 -5.44 5.78 9.86
N MET A 28 -5.20 4.54 10.27
CA MET A 28 -3.84 4.04 10.40
C MET A 28 -3.26 3.73 9.01
N VAL A 29 -2.22 4.47 8.66
CA VAL A 29 -1.50 4.31 7.40
C VAL A 29 -0.31 3.39 7.60
N SER A 30 -0.19 2.38 6.76
CA SER A 30 0.94 1.45 6.75
C SER A 30 1.63 1.47 5.38
N PRO A 31 2.51 2.45 5.14
CA PRO A 31 3.25 2.53 3.90
C PRO A 31 4.45 1.58 3.95
N MET A 32 4.60 0.76 2.93
CA MET A 32 5.70 -0.20 2.82
C MET A 32 6.66 0.25 1.72
N GLY A 33 7.89 0.53 2.10
CA GLY A 33 8.95 1.04 1.24
C GLY A 33 9.17 2.55 1.37
N LEU A 34 10.29 3.03 0.80
CA LEU A 34 10.74 4.41 0.97
C LEU A 34 9.76 5.41 0.32
N THR A 35 9.39 5.21 -0.92
CA THR A 35 8.51 6.13 -1.66
C THR A 35 7.12 6.23 -1.02
N PRO A 36 6.42 5.14 -0.68
CA PRO A 36 5.17 5.21 0.08
C PRO A 36 5.32 5.88 1.45
N SER A 37 6.42 5.64 2.16
CA SER A 37 6.67 6.22 3.47
C SER A 37 6.85 7.74 3.42
N ILE A 38 7.54 8.24 2.42
CA ILE A 38 7.66 9.69 2.19
C ILE A 38 6.31 10.26 1.75
N GLY A 39 5.58 9.57 0.88
CA GLY A 39 4.25 9.96 0.42
C GLY A 39 3.24 10.10 1.56
N ALA A 40 3.20 9.15 2.48
CA ALA A 40 2.33 9.20 3.66
C ALA A 40 2.67 10.41 4.57
N ARG A 41 3.96 10.69 4.76
CA ARG A 41 4.42 11.87 5.54
C ARG A 41 4.06 13.18 4.84
N LEU A 42 4.19 13.23 3.51
CA LEU A 42 3.78 14.38 2.70
C LEU A 42 2.27 14.62 2.82
N ALA A 43 1.45 13.58 2.72
CA ALA A 43 0.01 13.68 2.89
C ALA A 43 -0.36 14.24 4.26
N ARG A 44 0.24 13.70 5.33
CA ARG A 44 -0.01 14.17 6.68
C ARG A 44 0.46 15.61 6.91
N ALA A 45 1.56 16.00 6.30
CA ALA A 45 2.10 17.36 6.43
C ALA A 45 1.27 18.41 5.66
N THR A 46 0.46 17.99 4.69
CA THR A 46 -0.22 18.89 3.76
C THR A 46 -1.75 18.82 3.87
N PHE A 47 -2.38 17.79 3.33
CA PHE A 47 -3.83 17.74 3.14
C PHE A 47 -4.57 16.72 4.01
N GLU A 48 -3.88 15.76 4.65
CA GLU A 48 -4.49 14.74 5.52
C GLU A 48 -3.81 14.72 6.90
N LYS A 49 -4.02 15.78 7.65
CA LYS A 49 -3.33 16.01 8.93
C LYS A 49 -3.67 15.00 10.02
N ASP A 50 -4.81 14.34 9.90
CA ASP A 50 -5.34 13.39 10.89
C ASP A 50 -4.87 11.94 10.65
N LEU A 51 -4.07 11.68 9.62
CA LEU A 51 -3.49 10.36 9.40
C LEU A 51 -2.68 9.91 10.61
N VAL A 52 -2.88 8.66 11.01
CA VAL A 52 -2.13 8.03 12.09
C VAL A 52 -0.94 7.28 11.50
N LEU A 53 0.27 7.73 11.82
CA LEU A 53 1.51 7.11 11.37
C LEU A 53 2.15 6.31 12.49
N THR A 54 2.85 5.21 12.11
CA THR A 54 3.71 4.45 13.01
C THR A 54 5.17 4.72 12.73
N ASP A 55 6.04 4.33 13.66
CA ASP A 55 7.50 4.32 13.46
C ASP A 55 7.98 3.20 12.52
N GLY A 56 7.04 2.45 11.94
CA GLY A 56 7.29 1.29 11.10
C GLY A 56 7.47 -0.02 11.87
N VAL A 57 7.39 0.01 13.20
CA VAL A 57 7.54 -1.15 14.08
C VAL A 57 6.31 -1.32 14.97
N SER A 58 6.23 -0.57 16.06
CA SER A 58 5.22 -0.81 17.10
C SER A 58 4.73 0.46 17.80
N SER A 59 5.29 1.62 17.50
CA SER A 59 4.93 2.89 18.15
C SER A 59 4.10 3.77 17.23
N ILE A 60 3.07 4.38 17.79
CA ILE A 60 2.32 5.45 17.14
C ILE A 60 3.03 6.75 17.46
N ILE A 61 3.36 7.51 16.44
CA ILE A 61 4.19 8.71 16.55
C ILE A 61 3.41 9.98 16.24
N SER A 62 3.71 11.03 17.00
CA SER A 62 3.23 12.39 16.75
C SER A 62 4.21 13.13 15.84
N GLY A 63 3.70 13.85 14.84
CA GLY A 63 4.53 14.62 13.91
C GLY A 63 5.13 13.81 12.77
N ASN A 64 5.90 14.50 11.94
CA ASN A 64 6.58 13.91 10.78
C ASN A 64 8.09 13.85 11.04
N TYR A 65 8.64 12.66 10.91
CA TYR A 65 10.07 12.41 11.11
C TYR A 65 10.72 11.92 9.81
N PRO A 66 11.99 12.21 9.57
CA PRO A 66 12.73 11.68 8.43
C PRO A 66 12.73 10.15 8.42
N VAL A 67 12.71 9.58 7.23
CA VAL A 67 12.89 8.13 7.04
C VAL A 67 14.38 7.80 7.12
N GLY A 68 14.74 6.86 7.97
CA GLY A 68 16.12 6.42 8.15
C GLY A 68 16.73 6.85 9.48
N LYS A 69 18.06 6.78 9.57
CA LYS A 69 18.82 7.14 10.78
C LYS A 69 19.17 8.62 10.79
N GLY A 70 19.21 9.24 11.98
CA GLY A 70 19.78 10.57 12.16
C GLY A 70 18.79 11.72 12.22
N GLY A 71 17.54 11.47 12.59
CA GLY A 71 16.58 12.51 12.99
C GLY A 71 16.45 12.65 14.50
N PRO A 72 15.66 13.62 14.99
CA PRO A 72 15.31 13.70 16.40
C PRO A 72 14.49 12.46 16.81
N ASP A 73 14.53 12.11 18.09
CA ASP A 73 13.73 11.03 18.63
C ASP A 73 12.24 11.34 18.46
N PRO A 74 11.44 10.40 17.95
CA PRO A 74 10.03 10.63 17.74
C PRO A 74 9.27 10.75 19.07
N VAL A 75 8.28 11.63 19.11
CA VAL A 75 7.33 11.68 20.21
C VAL A 75 6.37 10.52 20.05
N ILE A 76 6.39 9.60 21.00
CA ILE A 76 5.56 8.40 21.01
C ILE A 76 4.23 8.72 21.70
N GLU A 77 3.12 8.58 20.99
CA GLU A 77 1.77 8.74 21.53
C GLU A 77 1.19 7.44 22.09
N GLY A 78 1.67 6.31 21.61
CA GLY A 78 1.21 5.01 22.06
C GLY A 78 2.09 3.89 21.56
N TRP A 79 1.98 2.76 22.23
CA TRP A 79 2.64 1.52 21.85
C TRP A 79 1.62 0.56 21.26
N MET A 80 1.96 -0.01 20.11
CA MET A 80 1.14 -0.99 19.42
C MET A 80 1.92 -2.30 19.31
N PRO A 81 1.66 -3.28 20.22
CA PRO A 81 2.29 -4.59 20.13
C PRO A 81 2.06 -5.22 18.76
N TYR A 82 2.99 -6.06 18.32
CA TYR A 82 2.91 -6.74 17.01
C TYR A 82 1.57 -7.45 16.79
N ARG A 83 1.02 -8.07 17.83
CA ARG A 83 -0.31 -8.68 17.78
C ARG A 83 -1.40 -7.67 17.42
N THR A 84 -1.35 -6.47 17.97
CA THR A 84 -2.35 -5.42 17.74
C THR A 84 -2.39 -4.98 16.28
N VAL A 85 -1.28 -5.07 15.54
CA VAL A 85 -1.26 -4.83 14.10
C VAL A 85 -2.21 -5.79 13.38
N PHE A 86 -2.20 -7.06 13.73
CA PHE A 86 -3.11 -8.06 13.16
C PHE A 86 -4.54 -7.90 13.66
N ASP A 87 -4.75 -7.53 14.93
CA ASP A 87 -6.08 -7.23 15.45
C ASP A 87 -6.72 -6.06 14.70
N THR A 88 -5.94 -5.05 14.30
CA THR A 88 -6.39 -3.92 13.49
C THR A 88 -6.89 -4.35 12.09
N LEU A 89 -6.37 -5.43 11.53
CA LEU A 89 -6.89 -5.99 10.27
C LEU A 89 -8.35 -6.45 10.37
N TRP A 90 -8.80 -6.79 11.56
CA TRP A 90 -10.16 -7.28 11.79
C TRP A 90 -11.12 -6.22 12.34
N TRP A 91 -10.63 -5.32 13.19
CA TRP A 91 -11.47 -4.42 13.99
C TRP A 91 -11.19 -2.93 13.78
N GLY A 92 -10.02 -2.59 13.25
CA GLY A 92 -9.58 -1.21 13.08
C GLY A 92 -9.87 -0.61 11.70
N LYS A 93 -9.36 0.60 11.49
CA LYS A 93 -9.33 1.29 10.20
C LYS A 93 -7.89 1.41 9.73
N ARG A 94 -7.59 0.89 8.56
CA ARG A 94 -6.23 0.84 8.03
C ARG A 94 -6.22 1.04 6.51
N HIS A 95 -5.28 1.84 6.03
CA HIS A 95 -4.93 1.91 4.63
C HIS A 95 -3.49 1.46 4.45
N VAL A 96 -3.28 0.37 3.73
CA VAL A 96 -1.95 -0.17 3.43
C VAL A 96 -1.58 0.21 2.00
N MET A 97 -0.36 0.77 1.85
CA MET A 97 0.29 0.84 0.54
C MET A 97 1.47 -0.13 0.55
N MET A 98 1.35 -1.22 -0.20
CA MET A 98 2.33 -2.29 -0.25
C MET A 98 2.83 -2.54 -1.67
N GLY A 99 3.88 -3.34 -1.80
CA GLY A 99 4.42 -3.75 -3.09
C GLY A 99 3.64 -4.90 -3.71
N ALA A 100 3.92 -5.16 -4.97
CA ALA A 100 3.45 -6.33 -5.70
C ALA A 100 4.59 -6.87 -6.55
N THR A 101 4.86 -8.17 -6.45
CA THR A 101 5.78 -8.84 -7.37
C THR A 101 5.09 -9.19 -8.67
N GLN A 102 3.81 -9.54 -8.59
CA GLN A 102 2.90 -9.61 -9.73
C GLN A 102 1.56 -8.97 -9.35
N ILE A 103 0.91 -8.36 -10.32
CA ILE A 103 -0.45 -7.82 -10.19
C ILE A 103 -1.17 -7.99 -11.53
N ASP A 104 -2.44 -8.41 -11.49
CA ASP A 104 -3.27 -8.55 -12.68
C ASP A 104 -4.22 -7.36 -12.85
N ARG A 105 -5.00 -7.38 -13.93
CA ARG A 105 -5.94 -6.31 -14.29
C ARG A 105 -7.04 -6.04 -13.26
N TYR A 106 -7.38 -7.02 -12.44
CA TYR A 106 -8.38 -6.89 -11.37
C TYR A 106 -7.77 -6.49 -10.02
N GLY A 107 -6.44 -6.40 -9.94
CA GLY A 107 -5.72 -6.06 -8.74
C GLY A 107 -5.42 -7.25 -7.84
N ASN A 108 -5.56 -8.49 -8.33
CA ASN A 108 -5.00 -9.63 -7.61
C ASN A 108 -3.48 -9.47 -7.52
N GLN A 109 -2.94 -9.60 -6.32
CA GLN A 109 -1.54 -9.33 -6.02
C GLN A 109 -0.84 -10.59 -5.54
N ASN A 110 0.40 -10.77 -5.97
CA ASN A 110 1.26 -11.86 -5.55
C ASN A 110 2.57 -11.35 -4.94
N ILE A 111 2.83 -11.78 -3.71
CA ILE A 111 4.09 -11.60 -2.99
C ILE A 111 4.58 -12.92 -2.38
N ALA A 112 4.01 -14.05 -2.76
CA ALA A 112 4.27 -15.35 -2.14
C ALA A 112 5.31 -16.18 -2.90
N CYS A 113 5.10 -16.42 -4.17
CA CYS A 113 6.01 -17.20 -5.02
C CYS A 113 5.80 -16.92 -6.51
N ILE A 114 6.80 -17.18 -7.30
CA ILE A 114 6.74 -17.18 -8.76
C ILE A 114 6.77 -18.62 -9.26
N GLY A 115 5.86 -18.93 -10.17
CA GLY A 115 5.67 -20.30 -10.69
C GLY A 115 4.70 -21.14 -9.85
N ASP A 116 4.75 -22.44 -10.03
CA ASP A 116 3.88 -23.37 -9.31
C ASP A 116 4.17 -23.34 -7.80
N TRP A 117 3.11 -23.28 -7.00
CA TRP A 117 3.19 -23.24 -5.54
C TRP A 117 3.92 -24.44 -4.94
N GLN A 118 3.75 -25.64 -5.52
CA GLN A 118 4.40 -26.85 -5.02
C GLN A 118 5.87 -26.95 -5.44
N ASN A 119 6.24 -26.30 -6.54
CA ASN A 119 7.60 -26.24 -7.04
C ASN A 119 7.94 -24.86 -7.59
N PRO A 120 8.05 -23.85 -6.74
CA PRO A 120 8.20 -22.47 -7.19
C PRO A 120 9.57 -22.21 -7.83
N LYS A 121 9.56 -21.44 -8.91
CA LYS A 121 10.80 -20.91 -9.51
C LYS A 121 11.50 -19.92 -8.58
N ALA A 122 10.73 -19.19 -7.78
CA ALA A 122 11.22 -18.29 -6.75
C ALA A 122 10.26 -18.27 -5.56
N GLN A 123 10.80 -18.54 -4.38
CA GLN A 123 10.12 -18.33 -3.11
C GLN A 123 10.26 -16.87 -2.72
N LEU A 124 9.14 -16.20 -2.42
CA LEU A 124 9.11 -14.82 -1.96
C LEU A 124 8.83 -14.75 -0.45
N LEU A 125 8.33 -13.60 0.00
CA LEU A 125 8.14 -13.35 1.43
C LEU A 125 6.94 -14.08 2.07
N GLY A 126 6.07 -14.71 1.25
CA GLY A 126 4.79 -15.24 1.70
C GLY A 126 3.69 -14.17 1.71
N VAL A 127 2.48 -14.55 2.10
CA VAL A 127 1.31 -13.67 1.97
C VAL A 127 1.22 -12.60 3.05
N ARG A 128 1.82 -12.83 4.22
CA ARG A 128 1.78 -11.92 5.37
C ARG A 128 0.35 -11.49 5.72
N GLY A 129 0.12 -10.18 5.93
CA GLY A 129 -1.20 -9.61 6.19
C GLY A 129 -2.02 -9.25 4.94
N ALA A 130 -1.53 -9.50 3.73
CA ALA A 130 -2.19 -9.09 2.50
C ALA A 130 -3.61 -9.66 2.33
N PRO A 131 -3.90 -10.94 2.63
CA PRO A 131 -5.25 -11.48 2.51
C PRO A 131 -6.26 -10.71 3.37
N GLY A 132 -5.97 -10.57 4.66
CA GLY A 132 -6.86 -9.89 5.61
C GLY A 132 -7.02 -8.40 5.30
N ASN A 133 -5.94 -7.72 4.91
CA ASN A 133 -6.02 -6.31 4.57
C ASN A 133 -6.84 -6.08 3.31
N THR A 134 -6.62 -6.82 2.25
CA THR A 134 -7.33 -6.63 0.98
C THR A 134 -8.82 -6.97 1.07
N ILE A 135 -9.21 -7.89 1.95
CA ILE A 135 -10.63 -8.20 2.19
C ILE A 135 -11.33 -7.09 2.97
N ASN A 136 -10.66 -6.48 3.96
CA ASN A 136 -11.32 -5.67 4.98
C ASN A 136 -11.01 -4.17 4.90
N HIS A 137 -9.97 -3.75 4.19
CA HIS A 137 -9.48 -2.37 4.23
C HIS A 137 -9.06 -1.84 2.86
N PRO A 138 -9.07 -0.51 2.68
CA PRO A 138 -8.44 0.13 1.55
C PRO A 138 -6.98 -0.32 1.42
N THR A 139 -6.62 -0.69 0.20
CA THR A 139 -5.28 -1.12 -0.18
C THR A 139 -4.85 -0.34 -1.40
N SER A 140 -3.61 0.10 -1.42
CA SER A 140 -2.95 0.66 -2.60
C SER A 140 -1.63 -0.06 -2.83
N TYR A 141 -1.14 -0.01 -4.05
CA TYR A 141 0.11 -0.68 -4.42
C TYR A 141 1.13 0.30 -4.97
N TRP A 142 2.38 0.09 -4.60
CA TRP A 142 3.53 0.75 -5.16
C TRP A 142 4.39 -0.25 -5.94
N VAL A 143 4.58 0.01 -7.23
CA VAL A 143 5.36 -0.83 -8.15
C VAL A 143 6.53 -0.01 -8.72
N PRO A 144 7.73 -0.09 -8.13
CA PRO A 144 8.88 0.71 -8.55
C PRO A 144 9.45 0.33 -9.91
N GLY A 145 9.19 -0.88 -10.37
CA GLY A 145 9.69 -1.41 -11.64
C GLY A 145 8.55 -1.86 -12.55
N HIS A 146 7.87 -0.94 -13.21
CA HIS A 146 6.80 -1.23 -14.15
C HIS A 146 7.32 -2.07 -15.32
N SER A 147 6.82 -3.29 -15.44
CA SER A 147 7.22 -4.22 -16.50
C SER A 147 6.16 -5.31 -16.72
N LYS A 148 6.27 -6.00 -17.84
CA LYS A 148 5.43 -7.18 -18.15
C LYS A 148 5.64 -8.36 -17.19
N ARG A 149 6.70 -8.33 -16.38
CA ARG A 149 6.92 -9.34 -15.33
C ARG A 149 6.07 -9.07 -14.09
N VAL A 150 5.76 -7.82 -13.84
CA VAL A 150 4.95 -7.39 -12.68
C VAL A 150 3.48 -7.27 -13.07
N PHE A 151 3.17 -6.58 -14.18
CA PHE A 151 1.80 -6.49 -14.69
C PHE A 151 1.53 -7.68 -15.61
N VAL A 152 0.83 -8.68 -15.07
CA VAL A 152 0.62 -9.98 -15.72
C VAL A 152 -0.86 -10.20 -16.02
N GLU A 153 -1.17 -11.11 -16.92
CA GLU A 153 -2.55 -11.49 -17.22
C GLU A 153 -3.18 -12.23 -16.03
N ASN A 154 -2.43 -13.16 -15.44
CA ASN A 154 -2.82 -13.92 -14.25
C ASN A 154 -1.62 -13.99 -13.30
N VAL A 155 -1.86 -13.73 -12.01
CA VAL A 155 -0.83 -13.93 -10.98
C VAL A 155 -0.63 -15.43 -10.72
N ASP A 156 0.61 -15.83 -10.42
CA ASP A 156 0.92 -17.24 -10.15
C ASP A 156 0.36 -17.69 -8.79
N MET A 157 0.21 -16.78 -7.86
CA MET A 157 -0.47 -16.99 -6.57
C MET A 157 -1.16 -15.71 -6.12
N VAL A 158 -2.33 -15.83 -5.51
CA VAL A 158 -3.08 -14.69 -4.95
C VAL A 158 -2.73 -14.51 -3.48
N SER A 159 -1.94 -13.49 -3.17
CA SER A 159 -1.66 -13.06 -1.80
C SER A 159 -2.70 -12.06 -1.32
N GLY A 160 -3.04 -11.07 -2.14
CA GLY A 160 -4.12 -10.11 -1.93
C GLY A 160 -5.16 -10.23 -3.03
N ILE A 161 -6.45 -10.15 -2.67
CA ILE A 161 -7.54 -10.32 -3.63
C ILE A 161 -7.76 -9.06 -4.47
N GLY A 162 -8.16 -9.27 -5.73
CA GLY A 162 -8.66 -8.26 -6.63
C GLY A 162 -10.18 -8.18 -6.65
N TYR A 163 -10.72 -7.30 -7.49
CA TYR A 163 -12.17 -7.04 -7.56
C TYR A 163 -12.99 -8.23 -8.06
N ASP A 164 -12.46 -9.08 -8.94
CA ASP A 164 -13.13 -10.31 -9.40
C ASP A 164 -13.37 -11.28 -8.22
N ARG A 165 -12.35 -11.53 -7.42
CA ARG A 165 -12.46 -12.40 -6.24
C ARG A 165 -13.28 -11.79 -5.11
N ALA A 166 -13.19 -10.47 -4.94
CA ALA A 166 -14.03 -9.76 -3.97
C ALA A 166 -15.52 -9.90 -4.33
N LYS A 167 -15.86 -9.85 -5.60
CA LYS A 167 -17.23 -10.07 -6.08
C LYS A 167 -17.72 -11.49 -5.77
N GLU A 168 -16.87 -12.49 -5.93
CA GLU A 168 -17.19 -13.89 -5.60
C GLU A 168 -17.43 -14.08 -4.09
N LEU A 169 -16.67 -13.37 -3.24
CA LEU A 169 -16.83 -13.42 -1.79
C LEU A 169 -18.09 -12.69 -1.30
N GLY A 170 -18.65 -11.79 -2.09
CA GLY A 170 -19.87 -11.05 -1.77
C GLY A 170 -19.77 -10.27 -0.47
N ALA A 171 -20.68 -10.51 0.48
CA ALA A 171 -20.75 -9.76 1.75
C ALA A 171 -19.49 -9.86 2.60
N ALA A 172 -18.72 -10.94 2.49
CA ALA A 172 -17.47 -11.10 3.22
C ALA A 172 -16.40 -10.08 2.81
N ALA A 173 -16.47 -9.57 1.59
CA ALA A 173 -15.55 -8.57 1.04
C ALA A 173 -16.22 -7.19 0.85
N LYS A 174 -17.25 -6.86 1.61
CA LYS A 174 -17.99 -5.59 1.46
C LYS A 174 -17.13 -4.32 1.67
N HIS A 175 -16.01 -4.45 2.36
CA HIS A 175 -15.08 -3.34 2.60
C HIS A 175 -13.83 -3.41 1.73
N HIS A 176 -13.79 -4.35 0.78
CA HIS A 176 -12.70 -4.45 -0.18
C HIS A 176 -12.64 -3.21 -1.05
N GLU A 177 -11.47 -2.61 -1.12
CA GLU A 177 -11.16 -1.48 -2.00
C GLU A 177 -9.69 -1.53 -2.38
N ILE A 178 -9.40 -1.56 -3.67
CA ILE A 178 -8.07 -1.21 -4.18
C ILE A 178 -8.18 0.19 -4.73
N ARG A 179 -7.55 1.15 -4.04
CA ARG A 179 -7.71 2.55 -4.39
C ARG A 179 -6.93 2.91 -5.62
N VAL A 180 -5.62 2.67 -5.60
CA VAL A 180 -4.73 2.95 -6.73
C VAL A 180 -3.58 1.97 -6.78
N VAL A 181 -3.03 1.81 -7.98
CA VAL A 181 -1.72 1.22 -8.24
C VAL A 181 -0.82 2.30 -8.79
N VAL A 182 0.21 2.67 -8.05
CA VAL A 182 1.20 3.65 -8.47
C VAL A 182 2.44 2.90 -8.94
N SER A 183 2.88 3.15 -10.15
CA SER A 183 4.16 2.67 -10.67
C SER A 183 5.10 3.82 -10.98
N ASN A 184 6.34 3.51 -11.32
CA ASN A 184 7.29 4.51 -11.80
C ASN A 184 6.93 5.11 -13.17
N LEU A 185 5.88 4.62 -13.83
CA LEU A 185 5.42 5.10 -15.14
C LEU A 185 4.00 5.67 -15.13
N GLY A 186 3.19 5.39 -14.13
CA GLY A 186 1.80 5.87 -14.12
C GLY A 186 1.04 5.52 -12.86
N VAL A 187 -0.18 6.06 -12.79
CA VAL A 187 -1.16 5.79 -11.73
C VAL A 187 -2.37 5.14 -12.39
N PHE A 188 -2.83 4.06 -11.80
CA PHE A 188 -3.95 3.25 -12.29
C PHE A 188 -5.01 3.14 -11.21
N ASP A 189 -6.26 3.30 -11.58
CA ASP A 189 -7.41 3.02 -10.73
C ASP A 189 -8.27 1.89 -11.33
N PHE A 190 -9.36 1.58 -10.65
CA PHE A 190 -10.29 0.52 -11.03
C PHE A 190 -11.69 1.08 -11.31
N ALA A 191 -11.78 2.35 -11.70
CA ALA A 191 -13.03 3.07 -11.95
C ALA A 191 -13.64 2.73 -13.33
N THR A 192 -13.65 1.48 -13.71
CA THR A 192 -14.31 0.95 -14.89
C THR A 192 -15.55 0.13 -14.48
N ASP A 193 -16.48 -0.13 -15.42
CA ASP A 193 -17.73 -0.86 -15.12
C ASP A 193 -17.50 -2.26 -14.54
N ASP A 194 -16.39 -2.90 -14.88
CA ASP A 194 -16.01 -4.23 -14.41
C ASP A 194 -14.81 -4.20 -13.43
N ASN A 195 -14.46 -3.02 -12.89
CA ASN A 195 -13.36 -2.81 -11.93
C ASN A 195 -12.01 -3.39 -12.40
N ARG A 196 -11.61 -3.03 -13.61
CA ARG A 196 -10.27 -3.32 -14.15
C ARG A 196 -9.41 -2.07 -14.22
N MET A 197 -8.09 -2.25 -14.05
CA MET A 197 -7.10 -1.21 -14.35
C MET A 197 -7.14 -0.82 -15.83
#